data_fad2e2fbe14ce82830aa42806e239ef1
#
_entry.id   fad2e2fbe14ce82830aa42806e239ef1
#
_cell.length_a   1.000
_cell.length_b   1.000
_cell.length_c   1.000
_cell.angle_alpha   90.00
_cell.angle_beta   90.00
_cell.angle_gamma   90.00
#
_symmetry.space_group_name_H-M   'P 1'
#
loop_
_entity.id
_entity.type
_entity.pdbx_description
1 polymer ?
#
loop_
_entity_poly.entity_id
_entity_poly.type
_entity_poly.pdbx_seq_one_letter_code
_entity_poly.pdbx_strand_id
1 'polypeptide(L)'
;MPLTVTTLPVKKCSGNDRSHFQNTNINIKISAENGQSATATTAACGRNREELLGPQPARCECRSKARSRCRVLQPVQAKAMLNRNLGDTTFMHEIIMGYQGEMSLKGLNRNQFESAMMKILRYRLKTVGKFKVYCTQSTFYMEPEEEDVDMDLAFDRVSKVFGLAALSRAVVCDKDFDTICQTAEDYLGASLHGIRTFKVEARRSDKTYPMTSPELMRELGAYLLGKHNYLKVDVHNPDFKVIVEIRDYGAYIHGPKVPGEGGLPVGTSGRALNMLSGGIDSPVAAYRMAKRGLALDHIHFASPPYTSERAKLKVKALAQLTSIYTGSSNLFVVPYTKPQEYIRDNAPDVLFTVLMRRSMM
;
A
#
# COMPACT_ATOMS: atom_id res chain seq x y z
N MET A 1 1.27 -6.00 17.03
CA MET A 1 -0.01 -6.74 17.21
C MET A 1 0.25 -8.22 17.31
N PRO A 2 -0.46 -8.93 18.18
CA PRO A 2 -0.29 -10.36 18.34
C PRO A 2 -0.74 -11.10 17.07
N LEU A 3 0.04 -12.09 16.66
CA LEU A 3 -0.31 -13.04 15.61
C LEU A 3 -1.52 -13.87 16.04
N THR A 4 -2.67 -13.65 15.45
CA THR A 4 -3.83 -14.48 15.69
C THR A 4 -3.75 -15.73 14.79
N VAL A 5 -3.54 -16.88 15.40
CA VAL A 5 -3.61 -18.18 14.73
C VAL A 5 -5.05 -18.66 14.83
N THR A 6 -5.77 -18.64 13.72
CA THR A 6 -7.14 -19.15 13.66
C THR A 6 -7.13 -20.53 13.00
N THR A 7 -7.53 -21.54 13.74
CA THR A 7 -7.79 -22.88 13.20
C THR A 7 -9.26 -22.93 12.77
N LEU A 8 -9.52 -23.13 11.47
CA LEU A 8 -10.87 -23.33 10.97
C LEU A 8 -11.29 -24.78 11.16
N PRO A 9 -12.51 -25.05 11.66
CA PRO A 9 -13.02 -26.41 11.74
C PRO A 9 -13.32 -26.96 10.34
N VAL A 10 -12.86 -28.16 10.08
CA VAL A 10 -13.16 -28.91 8.83
C VAL A 10 -14.64 -29.32 8.86
N LYS A 11 -15.43 -28.86 7.90
CA LYS A 11 -16.76 -29.41 7.65
C LYS A 11 -16.62 -30.88 7.24
N LYS A 12 -17.19 -31.79 8.02
CA LYS A 12 -17.32 -33.21 7.66
C LYS A 12 -18.21 -33.33 6.42
N CYS A 13 -17.65 -33.77 5.31
CA CYS A 13 -18.44 -34.35 4.22
C CYS A 13 -18.82 -35.76 4.65
N SER A 14 -20.14 -36.01 4.74
CA SER A 14 -20.69 -37.36 4.95
C SER A 14 -20.57 -38.15 3.63
N GLY A 15 -19.64 -39.06 3.58
CA GLY A 15 -19.46 -40.05 2.50
C GLY A 15 -18.50 -41.11 3.01
N ASN A 16 -19.02 -42.35 3.09
CA ASN A 16 -18.28 -43.55 3.49
C ASN A 16 -17.04 -43.72 2.62
N ASP A 17 -15.87 -43.44 3.15
CA ASP A 17 -14.67 -44.21 2.85
C ASP A 17 -13.57 -43.99 3.91
N ARG A 18 -12.91 -45.11 4.25
CA ARG A 18 -11.96 -45.20 5.35
C ARG A 18 -10.59 -44.70 4.92
N SER A 19 -10.24 -43.45 5.27
CA SER A 19 -8.86 -43.05 5.49
C SER A 19 -8.85 -41.82 6.39
N HIS A 20 -8.29 -41.93 7.58
CA HIS A 20 -8.12 -40.84 8.54
C HIS A 20 -7.10 -39.82 8.02
N PHE A 21 -7.55 -38.81 7.30
CA PHE A 21 -6.77 -37.57 7.10
C PHE A 21 -7.12 -36.58 8.22
N GLN A 22 -6.29 -36.50 9.22
CA GLN A 22 -6.29 -35.35 10.14
C GLN A 22 -5.57 -34.18 9.47
N ASN A 23 -6.33 -33.35 8.75
CA ASN A 23 -5.83 -32.09 8.23
C ASN A 23 -5.81 -31.04 9.35
N THR A 24 -4.67 -30.81 9.95
CA THR A 24 -4.41 -29.62 10.78
C THR A 24 -4.04 -28.46 9.86
N ASN A 25 -5.05 -27.76 9.36
CA ASN A 25 -4.83 -26.50 8.64
C ASN A 25 -4.53 -25.38 9.65
N ILE A 26 -3.30 -24.91 9.68
CA ILE A 26 -2.90 -23.75 10.48
C ILE A 26 -2.99 -22.51 9.57
N ASN A 27 -4.04 -21.72 9.76
CA ASN A 27 -4.18 -20.44 9.07
C ASN A 27 -3.45 -19.35 9.88
N ILE A 28 -2.41 -18.76 9.31
CA ILE A 28 -1.70 -17.63 9.90
C ILE A 28 -2.11 -16.38 9.12
N LYS A 29 -2.91 -15.51 9.73
CA LYS A 29 -3.24 -14.21 9.17
C LYS A 29 -2.10 -13.26 9.48
N ILE A 30 -1.35 -12.84 8.47
CA ILE A 30 -0.21 -11.96 8.61
C ILE A 30 -0.65 -10.55 8.20
N SER A 31 -0.70 -9.64 9.18
CA SER A 31 -0.79 -8.20 8.94
C SER A 31 0.59 -7.60 9.14
N ALA A 32 1.06 -6.79 8.21
CA ALA A 32 2.35 -6.12 8.35
C ALA A 32 2.24 -5.01 9.39
N GLU A 33 2.73 -5.26 10.59
CA GLU A 33 2.95 -4.24 11.60
C GLU A 33 4.33 -4.44 12.24
N ASN A 34 5.07 -3.35 12.23
CA ASN A 34 6.35 -3.02 12.88
C ASN A 34 7.10 -4.10 13.66
N GLY A 35 8.39 -4.22 13.32
CA GLY A 35 9.37 -5.09 13.96
C GLY A 35 9.48 -4.88 15.47
N GLN A 36 8.82 -5.76 16.22
CA GLN A 36 9.21 -6.12 17.58
C GLN A 36 8.94 -7.60 17.79
N SER A 37 9.89 -8.27 18.47
CA SER A 37 9.92 -9.70 18.70
C SER A 37 8.68 -10.19 19.44
N ALA A 38 7.94 -11.14 18.86
CA ALA A 38 6.82 -11.80 19.52
C ALA A 38 7.29 -13.12 20.17
N THR A 39 7.24 -13.19 21.49
CA THR A 39 7.32 -14.42 22.27
C THR A 39 6.04 -15.23 22.11
N ALA A 40 6.17 -16.48 21.70
CA ALA A 40 5.05 -17.39 21.57
C ALA A 40 4.66 -17.98 22.93
N THR A 41 3.41 -17.70 23.37
CA THR A 41 2.83 -18.37 24.53
C THR A 41 1.88 -19.47 24.04
N THR A 42 2.20 -20.72 24.37
CA THR A 42 1.34 -21.88 24.15
C THR A 42 0.34 -21.98 25.32
N ALA A 43 -0.93 -21.78 25.07
CA ALA A 43 -2.00 -22.06 26.03
C ALA A 43 -2.66 -23.41 25.69
N ALA A 44 -2.62 -24.33 26.64
CA ALA A 44 -3.27 -25.62 26.58
C ALA A 44 -4.79 -25.47 26.80
N CYS A 45 -5.59 -26.14 25.97
CA CYS A 45 -7.05 -26.16 26.06
C CYS A 45 -7.53 -27.31 26.95
N GLY A 46 -8.11 -26.96 28.11
CA GLY A 46 -8.85 -27.87 28.96
C GLY A 46 -10.34 -27.88 28.56
N ARG A 47 -10.92 -29.09 28.56
CA ARG A 47 -12.36 -29.33 28.31
C ARG A 47 -13.23 -28.85 29.47
N ASN A 48 -14.41 -28.29 29.17
CA ASN A 48 -15.63 -28.61 29.88
C ASN A 48 -16.88 -28.34 29.00
N ARG A 49 -17.82 -29.29 29.09
CA ARG A 49 -19.18 -29.29 28.55
C ARG A 49 -20.06 -28.41 29.42
N GLU A 50 -21.04 -27.72 28.82
CA GLU A 50 -22.46 -27.85 29.20
C GLU A 50 -23.37 -26.99 28.32
N GLU A 51 -24.53 -27.53 28.08
CA GLU A 51 -25.69 -27.12 27.28
C GLU A 51 -26.23 -25.74 27.62
N LEU A 52 -26.89 -25.08 26.67
CA LEU A 52 -28.26 -24.57 26.81
C LEU A 52 -28.86 -24.05 25.50
N LEU A 53 -30.10 -24.48 25.29
CA LEU A 53 -31.02 -24.21 24.18
C LEU A 53 -31.57 -22.76 24.18
N GLY A 54 -31.91 -22.25 22.93
CA GLY A 54 -32.96 -21.29 22.70
C GLY A 54 -32.59 -20.13 21.78
N PRO A 55 -33.54 -19.41 21.21
CA PRO A 55 -34.28 -19.75 19.98
C PRO A 55 -33.85 -18.93 18.73
N GLN A 56 -34.28 -19.36 17.57
CA GLN A 56 -34.01 -18.68 16.26
C GLN A 56 -34.73 -17.31 16.18
N PRO A 57 -34.14 -16.33 15.54
CA PRO A 57 -34.89 -15.22 14.97
C PRO A 57 -35.04 -15.32 13.45
N ALA A 58 -36.21 -14.86 13.07
CA ALA A 58 -36.88 -14.77 11.81
C ALA A 58 -36.01 -14.33 10.60
N ARG A 59 -36.39 -14.86 9.44
CA ARG A 59 -36.06 -14.38 8.09
C ARG A 59 -36.44 -12.91 7.94
N CYS A 60 -35.47 -12.09 7.60
CA CYS A 60 -35.74 -10.74 7.10
C CYS A 60 -35.42 -10.74 5.59
N GLU A 61 -36.48 -10.68 4.78
CA GLU A 61 -36.39 -10.35 3.35
C GLU A 61 -36.02 -8.89 3.24
N CYS A 62 -34.85 -8.60 2.70
CA CYS A 62 -34.49 -7.24 2.30
C CYS A 62 -34.46 -7.15 0.79
N ARG A 63 -35.56 -6.52 0.28
CA ARG A 63 -35.73 -6.12 -1.12
C ARG A 63 -34.61 -5.16 -1.57
N SER A 64 -34.13 -5.43 -2.76
CA SER A 64 -33.36 -4.53 -3.64
C SER A 64 -33.86 -3.09 -3.63
N LYS A 65 -32.97 -2.14 -3.44
CA LYS A 65 -32.81 -0.83 -4.09
C LYS A 65 -31.99 0.09 -3.20
N ALA A 66 -30.68 0.13 -3.42
CA ALA A 66 -29.90 1.31 -3.09
C ALA A 66 -28.84 1.50 -4.17
N ARG A 67 -29.19 2.24 -5.21
CA ARG A 67 -28.23 2.96 -6.05
C ARG A 67 -27.57 4.01 -5.14
N SER A 68 -26.42 3.71 -4.58
CA SER A 68 -25.59 4.72 -3.94
C SER A 68 -25.02 5.63 -5.04
N ARG A 69 -25.64 6.78 -5.20
CA ARG A 69 -25.08 7.93 -5.91
C ARG A 69 -23.80 8.31 -5.18
N CYS A 70 -22.67 8.03 -5.78
CA CYS A 70 -21.40 8.65 -5.41
C CYS A 70 -21.59 10.17 -5.60
N ARG A 71 -21.79 10.92 -4.52
CA ARG A 71 -21.78 12.38 -4.57
C ARG A 71 -20.35 12.80 -4.90
N VAL A 72 -20.14 13.23 -6.11
CA VAL A 72 -19.03 14.11 -6.45
C VAL A 72 -19.21 15.34 -5.57
N LEU A 73 -18.35 15.57 -4.61
CA LEU A 73 -18.34 16.79 -3.78
C LEU A 73 -18.23 17.97 -4.73
N GLN A 74 -19.24 18.86 -4.68
CA GLN A 74 -19.24 20.06 -5.49
C GLN A 74 -18.07 20.99 -5.07
N PRO A 75 -17.49 21.77 -5.98
CA PRO A 75 -16.32 22.63 -5.72
C PRO A 75 -16.47 23.60 -4.54
N VAL A 76 -17.72 23.99 -4.22
CA VAL A 76 -18.03 24.93 -3.13
C VAL A 76 -17.76 24.33 -1.72
N GLN A 77 -17.87 23.02 -1.55
CA GLN A 77 -17.62 22.39 -0.24
C GLN A 77 -16.14 22.17 0.05
N ALA A 78 -15.30 22.03 -0.99
CA ALA A 78 -13.86 21.93 -0.84
C ALA A 78 -13.24 23.28 -0.45
N LYS A 79 -13.77 24.39 -0.98
CA LYS A 79 -13.32 25.76 -0.65
C LYS A 79 -13.62 26.14 0.81
N ALA A 80 -14.72 25.65 1.38
CA ALA A 80 -15.10 25.90 2.77
C ALA A 80 -14.26 25.12 3.80
N MET A 81 -13.57 24.05 3.38
CA MET A 81 -12.69 23.27 4.26
C MET A 81 -11.26 23.80 4.28
N LEU A 82 -10.80 24.51 3.23
CA LEU A 82 -9.49 25.15 3.20
C LEU A 82 -9.43 26.45 4.05
N ASN A 83 -10.58 27.11 4.27
CA ASN A 83 -10.64 28.38 5.02
C ASN A 83 -10.76 28.24 6.55
N ARG A 84 -10.55 27.05 7.12
CA ARG A 84 -10.45 26.89 8.56
C ARG A 84 -8.98 26.82 8.94
N ASN A 85 -8.48 27.88 9.52
CA ASN A 85 -7.18 28.05 10.20
C ASN A 85 -6.02 28.61 9.33
N LEU A 86 -6.23 29.77 8.74
CA LEU A 86 -5.14 30.69 8.41
C LEU A 86 -5.20 31.87 9.39
N GLY A 87 -4.98 31.56 10.67
CA GLY A 87 -4.81 32.55 11.73
C GLY A 87 -3.68 32.08 12.62
N ASP A 88 -2.55 32.79 12.53
CA ASP A 88 -1.40 32.81 13.43
C ASP A 88 -0.64 31.49 13.68
N THR A 89 0.64 31.59 13.36
CA THR A 89 1.74 30.60 13.38
C THR A 89 1.82 29.69 12.16
N THR A 90 2.92 29.82 11.44
CA THR A 90 3.32 29.13 10.20
C THR A 90 3.43 27.60 10.37
N PHE A 91 2.35 26.92 10.62
CA PHE A 91 2.32 25.46 10.47
C PHE A 91 2.28 25.12 8.98
N MET A 92 3.42 24.70 8.45
CA MET A 92 3.51 24.20 7.09
C MET A 92 2.68 22.93 6.98
N HIS A 93 1.56 23.02 6.27
CA HIS A 93 0.68 21.87 6.05
C HIS A 93 1.30 20.92 5.01
N GLU A 94 2.07 19.96 5.50
CA GLU A 94 2.74 18.95 4.66
C GLU A 94 1.79 17.82 4.30
N ILE A 95 1.81 17.41 3.03
CA ILE A 95 0.99 16.33 2.48
C ILE A 95 1.83 15.36 1.66
N ILE A 96 1.29 14.17 1.41
CA ILE A 96 1.87 13.22 0.45
C ILE A 96 1.04 13.24 -0.83
N MET A 97 1.71 13.43 -1.96
CA MET A 97 1.12 13.36 -3.29
C MET A 97 1.55 12.07 -3.99
N GLY A 98 0.59 11.28 -4.45
CA GLY A 98 0.83 10.05 -5.20
C GLY A 98 0.36 10.20 -6.66
N TYR A 99 1.23 10.00 -7.62
CA TYR A 99 0.93 10.17 -9.04
C TYR A 99 0.53 8.83 -9.66
N GLN A 100 -0.57 8.85 -10.41
CA GLN A 100 -1.05 7.65 -11.12
C GLN A 100 -0.08 7.26 -12.23
N GLY A 101 0.10 5.95 -12.41
CA GLY A 101 0.79 5.37 -13.54
C GLY A 101 -0.18 4.74 -14.55
N GLU A 102 -0.11 3.42 -14.69
CA GLU A 102 -0.92 2.63 -15.63
C GLU A 102 -2.44 2.80 -15.44
N MET A 103 -2.89 3.17 -14.24
CA MET A 103 -4.31 3.38 -13.94
C MET A 103 -4.94 4.50 -14.76
N SER A 104 -4.17 5.53 -15.10
CA SER A 104 -4.64 6.66 -15.91
C SER A 104 -5.11 6.24 -17.31
N LEU A 105 -4.60 5.09 -17.81
CA LEU A 105 -4.91 4.54 -19.14
C LEU A 105 -6.15 3.63 -19.16
N LYS A 106 -6.82 3.40 -18.01
CA LYS A 106 -7.90 2.41 -17.87
C LYS A 106 -9.28 2.86 -18.43
N GLY A 107 -9.38 4.05 -18.99
CA GLY A 107 -10.62 4.52 -19.63
C GLY A 107 -11.84 4.44 -18.70
N LEU A 108 -12.91 3.76 -19.14
CA LEU A 108 -14.18 3.68 -18.42
C LEU A 108 -14.09 3.03 -17.03
N ASN A 109 -13.11 2.15 -16.80
CA ASN A 109 -12.94 1.45 -15.52
C ASN A 109 -12.09 2.23 -14.53
N ARG A 110 -11.58 3.39 -14.87
CA ARG A 110 -10.66 4.19 -14.06
C ARG A 110 -11.19 4.44 -12.65
N ASN A 111 -12.44 4.82 -12.48
CA ASN A 111 -13.05 5.09 -11.18
C ASN A 111 -13.00 3.87 -10.22
N GLN A 112 -13.09 2.66 -10.78
CA GLN A 112 -12.99 1.43 -9.99
C GLN A 112 -11.56 1.25 -9.42
N PHE A 113 -10.55 1.47 -10.26
CA PHE A 113 -9.15 1.41 -9.84
C PHE A 113 -8.79 2.51 -8.84
N GLU A 114 -9.26 3.75 -9.05
CA GLU A 114 -9.06 4.87 -8.13
C GLU A 114 -9.71 4.59 -6.76
N SER A 115 -10.93 4.05 -6.75
CA SER A 115 -11.63 3.68 -5.51
C SER A 115 -10.90 2.56 -4.76
N ALA A 116 -10.38 1.56 -5.47
CA ALA A 116 -9.58 0.50 -4.88
C ALA A 116 -8.27 1.06 -4.28
N MET A 117 -7.60 1.95 -5.01
CA MET A 117 -6.37 2.59 -4.57
C MET A 117 -6.59 3.43 -3.30
N MET A 118 -7.64 4.26 -3.26
CA MET A 118 -7.97 5.05 -2.07
C MET A 118 -8.24 4.16 -0.84
N LYS A 119 -8.87 2.99 -1.02
CA LYS A 119 -9.07 2.02 0.08
C LYS A 119 -7.74 1.48 0.59
N ILE A 120 -6.81 1.12 -0.32
CA ILE A 120 -5.49 0.62 0.03
C ILE A 120 -4.69 1.69 0.77
N LEU A 121 -4.67 2.93 0.27
CA LEU A 121 -3.96 4.05 0.90
C LEU A 121 -4.48 4.33 2.31
N ARG A 122 -5.81 4.42 2.49
CA ARG A 122 -6.42 4.57 3.83
C ARG A 122 -6.05 3.43 4.77
N TYR A 123 -6.06 2.20 4.27
CA TYR A 123 -5.67 1.04 5.08
C TYR A 123 -4.20 1.11 5.50
N ARG A 124 -3.30 1.49 4.60
CA ARG A 124 -1.87 1.61 4.88
C ARG A 124 -1.55 2.72 5.87
N LEU A 125 -2.27 3.83 5.80
CA LEU A 125 -2.08 4.99 6.65
C LEU A 125 -2.77 4.87 8.02
N LYS A 126 -3.79 4.01 8.16
CA LYS A 126 -4.58 3.86 9.38
C LYS A 126 -3.75 3.61 10.65
N THR A 127 -2.61 2.97 10.54
CA THR A 127 -1.73 2.66 11.68
C THR A 127 -0.68 3.73 11.95
N VAL A 128 -0.61 4.77 11.12
CA VAL A 128 0.28 5.92 11.30
C VAL A 128 -0.49 7.09 11.93
N GLY A 129 -1.72 7.33 11.49
CA GLY A 129 -2.56 8.41 11.95
C GLY A 129 -3.81 8.53 11.09
N LYS A 130 -4.59 9.57 11.33
CA LYS A 130 -5.75 9.90 10.49
C LYS A 130 -5.33 10.73 9.30
N PHE A 131 -5.71 10.26 8.13
CA PHE A 131 -5.44 10.93 6.85
C PHE A 131 -6.72 11.09 6.05
N LYS A 132 -6.92 12.25 5.50
CA LYS A 132 -7.88 12.52 4.44
C LYS A 132 -7.26 12.09 3.11
N VAL A 133 -7.84 11.08 2.46
CA VAL A 133 -7.35 10.55 1.18
C VAL A 133 -8.39 10.80 0.09
N TYR A 134 -7.99 11.54 -0.94
CA TYR A 134 -8.83 11.82 -2.11
C TYR A 134 -8.01 11.81 -3.40
N CYS A 135 -8.68 11.79 -4.55
CA CYS A 135 -8.04 11.78 -5.86
C CYS A 135 -8.62 12.89 -6.73
N THR A 136 -7.74 13.72 -7.30
CA THR A 136 -8.10 14.77 -8.25
C THR A 136 -7.04 14.85 -9.34
N GLN A 137 -7.46 14.99 -10.60
CA GLN A 137 -6.57 15.18 -11.75
C GLN A 137 -5.42 14.14 -11.81
N SER A 138 -5.75 12.83 -11.65
CA SER A 138 -4.78 11.73 -11.66
C SER A 138 -3.73 11.75 -10.53
N THR A 139 -3.99 12.50 -9.48
CA THR A 139 -3.12 12.59 -8.31
C THR A 139 -3.90 12.22 -7.05
N PHE A 140 -3.33 11.36 -6.23
CA PHE A 140 -3.84 11.04 -4.90
C PHE A 140 -3.21 11.98 -3.91
N TYR A 141 -4.03 12.56 -3.05
CA TYR A 141 -3.64 13.44 -1.97
C TYR A 141 -3.89 12.72 -0.65
N MET A 142 -2.92 12.74 0.22
CA MET A 142 -2.99 12.18 1.55
C MET A 142 -2.60 13.28 2.53
N GLU A 143 -3.63 13.94 3.10
CA GLU A 143 -3.51 15.05 4.04
C GLU A 143 -3.63 14.51 5.46
N PRO A 144 -2.69 14.75 6.37
CA PRO A 144 -2.84 14.43 7.77
C PRO A 144 -3.97 15.27 8.39
N GLU A 145 -4.82 14.65 9.20
CA GLU A 145 -5.88 15.33 9.96
C GLU A 145 -5.44 15.66 11.40
N GLU A 146 -4.28 15.16 11.81
CA GLU A 146 -3.68 15.34 13.14
C GLU A 146 -2.28 15.93 12.98
N GLU A 147 -1.82 16.73 13.93
CA GLU A 147 -0.53 17.43 13.87
C GLU A 147 0.67 16.51 14.15
N ASP A 148 0.51 15.52 15.03
CA ASP A 148 1.58 14.61 15.48
C ASP A 148 1.74 13.34 14.62
N VAL A 149 1.51 13.44 13.31
CA VAL A 149 1.64 12.30 12.40
C VAL A 149 3.08 12.16 11.92
N ASP A 150 3.63 10.95 12.06
CA ASP A 150 4.94 10.61 11.48
C ASP A 150 4.85 10.54 9.94
N MET A 151 5.19 11.65 9.27
CA MET A 151 5.15 11.78 7.82
C MET A 151 6.21 10.92 7.12
N ASP A 152 7.34 10.62 7.77
CA ASP A 152 8.37 9.75 7.22
C ASP A 152 7.89 8.31 7.17
N LEU A 153 7.27 7.83 8.25
CA LEU A 153 6.65 6.51 8.30
C LEU A 153 5.47 6.41 7.32
N ALA A 154 4.65 7.46 7.21
CA ALA A 154 3.55 7.52 6.26
C ALA A 154 4.06 7.40 4.82
N PHE A 155 5.08 8.17 4.47
CA PHE A 155 5.70 8.16 3.14
C PHE A 155 6.32 6.79 2.82
N ASP A 156 7.08 6.19 3.75
CA ASP A 156 7.65 4.85 3.59
C ASP A 156 6.57 3.79 3.33
N ARG A 157 5.44 3.83 4.03
CA ARG A 157 4.34 2.87 3.83
C ARG A 157 3.63 3.06 2.50
N VAL A 158 3.44 4.29 2.08
CA VAL A 158 2.78 4.61 0.81
C VAL A 158 3.70 4.31 -0.38
N SER A 159 5.01 4.51 -0.25
CA SER A 159 5.97 4.21 -1.31
C SER A 159 5.96 2.74 -1.74
N LYS A 160 5.59 1.83 -0.82
CA LYS A 160 5.49 0.37 -1.05
C LYS A 160 4.12 -0.08 -1.59
N VAL A 161 3.27 0.84 -2.04
CA VAL A 161 1.95 0.53 -2.58
C VAL A 161 1.99 0.45 -4.10
N PHE A 162 1.57 -0.69 -4.66
CA PHE A 162 1.43 -0.83 -6.11
C PHE A 162 0.32 0.06 -6.66
N GLY A 163 0.58 0.68 -7.81
CA GLY A 163 -0.35 1.56 -8.51
C GLY A 163 0.12 3.03 -8.57
N LEU A 164 1.08 3.43 -7.72
CA LEU A 164 1.69 4.75 -7.77
C LEU A 164 2.96 4.73 -8.62
N ALA A 165 3.03 5.58 -9.65
CA ALA A 165 4.22 5.70 -10.50
C ALA A 165 5.30 6.54 -9.84
N ALA A 166 4.90 7.55 -9.08
CA ALA A 166 5.79 8.42 -8.34
C ALA A 166 5.08 8.99 -7.12
N LEU A 167 5.86 9.47 -6.17
CA LEU A 167 5.40 10.15 -4.96
C LEU A 167 6.19 11.43 -4.74
N SER A 168 5.60 12.38 -4.02
CA SER A 168 6.31 13.53 -3.45
C SER A 168 5.71 13.92 -2.11
N ARG A 169 6.53 14.47 -1.24
CA ARG A 169 6.08 15.24 -0.09
C ARG A 169 5.97 16.68 -0.54
N ALA A 170 4.90 17.34 -0.24
CA ALA A 170 4.63 18.69 -0.68
C ALA A 170 4.03 19.51 0.46
N VAL A 171 4.33 20.79 0.47
CA VAL A 171 3.62 21.76 1.31
C VAL A 171 2.60 22.49 0.45
N VAL A 172 1.42 22.71 1.03
CA VAL A 172 0.33 23.44 0.41
C VAL A 172 0.31 24.87 0.91
N CYS A 173 0.21 25.83 0.00
CA CYS A 173 0.03 27.24 0.33
C CYS A 173 -0.98 27.91 -0.60
N ASP A 174 -1.32 29.17 -0.27
CA ASP A 174 -2.15 29.98 -1.13
C ASP A 174 -1.45 30.29 -2.45
N LYS A 175 -2.24 30.67 -3.47
CA LYS A 175 -1.76 30.95 -4.84
C LYS A 175 -1.13 32.33 -4.96
N ASP A 176 -0.94 33.05 -3.87
CA ASP A 176 -0.21 34.31 -3.89
C ASP A 176 1.27 34.08 -4.15
N PHE A 177 1.89 34.90 -5.02
CA PHE A 177 3.27 34.68 -5.43
C PHE A 177 4.26 34.85 -4.27
N ASP A 178 4.06 35.87 -3.41
CA ASP A 178 4.94 36.13 -2.28
C ASP A 178 4.86 34.97 -1.26
N THR A 179 3.66 34.46 -1.03
CA THR A 179 3.42 33.28 -0.19
C THR A 179 4.10 32.03 -0.77
N ILE A 180 4.05 31.83 -2.08
CA ILE A 180 4.74 30.72 -2.76
C ILE A 180 6.25 30.85 -2.56
N CYS A 181 6.81 32.03 -2.73
CA CYS A 181 8.25 32.28 -2.56
C CYS A 181 8.71 32.00 -1.12
N GLN A 182 7.97 32.52 -0.14
CA GLN A 182 8.30 32.33 1.27
C GLN A 182 8.18 30.85 1.66
N THR A 183 7.09 30.18 1.27
CA THR A 183 6.88 28.76 1.55
C THR A 183 7.94 27.86 0.87
N ALA A 184 8.38 28.24 -0.34
CA ALA A 184 9.44 27.50 -1.04
C ALA A 184 10.78 27.60 -0.28
N GLU A 185 11.09 28.78 0.25
CA GLU A 185 12.29 29.00 1.05
C GLU A 185 12.21 28.24 2.38
N ASP A 186 11.11 28.40 3.10
CA ASP A 186 10.93 27.81 4.43
C ASP A 186 10.94 26.27 4.38
N TYR A 187 10.36 25.67 3.33
CA TYR A 187 10.27 24.21 3.19
C TYR A 187 11.49 23.56 2.54
N LEU A 188 12.02 24.17 1.48
CA LEU A 188 13.10 23.59 0.69
C LEU A 188 14.46 24.23 0.92
N GLY A 189 14.54 25.37 1.62
CA GLY A 189 15.79 26.07 1.88
C GLY A 189 16.84 25.18 2.52
N ALA A 190 16.48 24.37 3.50
CA ALA A 190 17.39 23.39 4.11
C ALA A 190 17.93 22.36 3.09
N SER A 191 17.12 21.95 2.13
CA SER A 191 17.53 21.02 1.05
C SER A 191 18.40 21.68 0.00
N LEU A 192 18.35 23.02 -0.12
CA LEU A 192 19.20 23.80 -0.99
C LEU A 192 20.59 24.03 -0.38
N HIS A 193 20.74 23.90 0.95
CA HIS A 193 22.05 23.93 1.58
C HIS A 193 22.87 22.70 1.19
N GLY A 194 24.09 22.91 0.71
CA GLY A 194 25.02 21.82 0.36
C GLY A 194 24.96 21.35 -1.09
N ILE A 195 24.05 21.90 -1.90
CA ILE A 195 24.03 21.69 -3.37
C ILE A 195 24.68 22.90 -4.07
N ARG A 196 25.02 22.74 -5.34
CA ARG A 196 25.61 23.81 -6.16
C ARG A 196 24.67 24.31 -7.24
N THR A 197 23.86 23.42 -7.79
CA THR A 197 22.99 23.72 -8.92
C THR A 197 21.55 23.33 -8.64
N PHE A 198 20.63 24.16 -9.08
CA PHE A 198 19.20 23.89 -8.97
C PHE A 198 18.43 24.33 -10.20
N LYS A 199 17.20 23.89 -10.31
CA LYS A 199 16.24 24.28 -11.32
C LYS A 199 14.86 24.41 -10.70
N VAL A 200 14.11 25.43 -11.09
CA VAL A 200 12.68 25.53 -10.79
C VAL A 200 11.88 24.95 -11.95
N GLU A 201 10.91 24.08 -11.63
CA GLU A 201 9.90 23.57 -12.57
C GLU A 201 8.52 24.00 -12.09
N ALA A 202 7.73 24.63 -12.95
CA ALA A 202 6.36 25.03 -12.63
C ALA A 202 5.35 24.32 -13.55
N ARG A 203 4.29 23.80 -12.95
CA ARG A 203 3.16 23.18 -13.66
C ARG A 203 1.87 23.88 -13.24
N ARG A 204 1.03 24.23 -14.21
CA ARG A 204 -0.26 24.87 -13.95
C ARG A 204 -1.38 24.00 -14.50
N SER A 205 -2.24 23.49 -13.63
CA SER A 205 -3.55 22.94 -14.01
C SER A 205 -4.59 24.06 -14.06
N ASP A 206 -4.49 25.03 -13.16
CA ASP A 206 -5.30 26.24 -13.15
C ASP A 206 -4.73 27.25 -14.15
N LYS A 207 -5.42 27.46 -15.26
CA LYS A 207 -5.04 28.42 -16.31
C LYS A 207 -5.42 29.86 -16.00
N THR A 208 -6.25 30.08 -14.97
CA THR A 208 -6.68 31.40 -14.53
C THR A 208 -5.64 32.11 -13.67
N TYR A 209 -4.62 31.40 -13.23
CA TYR A 209 -3.51 31.96 -12.47
C TYR A 209 -2.79 33.04 -13.30
N PRO A 210 -2.49 34.25 -12.74
CA PRO A 210 -2.02 35.39 -13.51
C PRO A 210 -0.70 35.16 -14.24
N MET A 211 0.24 34.44 -13.60
CA MET A 211 1.58 34.20 -14.16
C MET A 211 1.61 32.95 -15.03
N THR A 212 2.32 32.97 -16.13
CA THR A 212 2.62 31.79 -16.92
C THR A 212 3.64 30.88 -16.22
N SER A 213 3.70 29.59 -16.59
CA SER A 213 4.69 28.67 -15.98
C SER A 213 6.14 29.13 -16.19
N PRO A 214 6.56 29.66 -17.36
CA PRO A 214 7.91 30.20 -17.53
C PRO A 214 8.18 31.44 -16.66
N GLU A 215 7.21 32.35 -16.50
CA GLU A 215 7.33 33.50 -15.61
C GLU A 215 7.51 33.05 -14.16
N LEU A 216 6.64 32.15 -13.69
CA LEU A 216 6.73 31.61 -12.32
C LEU A 216 8.08 30.93 -12.07
N MET A 217 8.61 30.16 -13.04
CA MET A 217 9.95 29.56 -12.92
C MET A 217 11.05 30.60 -12.82
N ARG A 218 10.97 31.67 -13.62
CA ARG A 218 11.99 32.73 -13.64
C ARG A 218 11.98 33.54 -12.34
N GLU A 219 10.80 34.00 -11.92
CA GLU A 219 10.68 34.87 -10.75
C GLU A 219 11.00 34.11 -9.44
N LEU A 220 10.47 32.87 -9.27
CA LEU A 220 10.82 32.06 -8.10
C LEU A 220 12.31 31.67 -8.11
N GLY A 221 12.86 31.37 -9.29
CA GLY A 221 14.31 31.13 -9.44
C GLY A 221 15.15 32.33 -9.03
N ALA A 222 14.76 33.52 -9.45
CA ALA A 222 15.43 34.77 -9.06
C ALA A 222 15.32 35.03 -7.53
N TYR A 223 14.15 34.79 -6.94
CA TYR A 223 13.96 34.93 -5.49
C TYR A 223 14.90 33.99 -4.71
N LEU A 224 14.96 32.68 -5.07
CA LEU A 224 15.83 31.72 -4.40
C LEU A 224 17.32 32.04 -4.59
N LEU A 225 17.73 32.51 -5.79
CA LEU A 225 19.11 33.00 -6.01
C LEU A 225 19.46 34.20 -5.15
N GLY A 226 18.51 35.11 -4.94
CA GLY A 226 18.69 36.25 -4.06
C GLY A 226 18.93 35.87 -2.58
N LYS A 227 18.32 34.76 -2.14
CA LYS A 227 18.49 34.20 -0.79
C LYS A 227 19.77 33.36 -0.66
N HIS A 228 20.13 32.62 -1.70
CA HIS A 228 21.24 31.66 -1.71
C HIS A 228 22.26 32.01 -2.81
N ASN A 229 23.10 33.01 -2.54
CA ASN A 229 24.07 33.56 -3.51
C ASN A 229 25.10 32.54 -4.04
N TYR A 230 25.27 31.41 -3.41
CA TYR A 230 26.18 30.35 -3.81
C TYR A 230 25.56 29.39 -4.88
N LEU A 231 24.25 29.42 -5.06
CA LEU A 231 23.55 28.56 -6.03
C LEU A 231 23.72 29.08 -7.46
N LYS A 232 23.69 28.15 -8.39
CA LYS A 232 23.66 28.40 -9.85
C LYS A 232 22.47 27.66 -10.46
N VAL A 233 21.88 28.24 -11.51
CA VAL A 233 20.83 27.57 -12.27
C VAL A 233 21.45 26.64 -13.30
N ASP A 234 21.10 25.34 -13.27
CA ASP A 234 21.41 24.39 -14.33
C ASP A 234 20.12 23.79 -14.84
N VAL A 235 19.79 24.05 -16.10
CA VAL A 235 18.55 23.60 -16.73
C VAL A 235 18.62 22.12 -17.15
N HIS A 236 19.83 21.60 -17.39
CA HIS A 236 20.03 20.25 -17.93
C HIS A 236 20.28 19.21 -16.83
N ASN A 237 21.23 19.46 -15.94
CA ASN A 237 21.64 18.51 -14.92
C ASN A 237 21.69 19.15 -13.51
N PRO A 238 20.55 19.64 -12.98
CA PRO A 238 20.52 20.26 -11.67
C PRO A 238 20.70 19.20 -10.57
N ASP A 239 21.44 19.58 -9.50
CA ASP A 239 21.56 18.75 -8.30
C ASP A 239 20.20 18.62 -7.60
N PHE A 240 19.37 19.68 -7.65
CA PHE A 240 18.06 19.69 -7.02
C PHE A 240 17.01 20.39 -7.89
N LYS A 241 15.78 19.89 -7.84
CA LYS A 241 14.63 20.48 -8.53
C LYS A 241 13.62 20.99 -7.53
N VAL A 242 13.33 22.26 -7.59
CA VAL A 242 12.21 22.88 -6.90
C VAL A 242 11.00 22.79 -7.83
N ILE A 243 9.94 22.14 -7.41
CA ILE A 243 8.75 21.96 -8.25
C ILE A 243 7.57 22.65 -7.60
N VAL A 244 6.89 23.52 -8.37
CA VAL A 244 5.67 24.20 -7.99
C VAL A 244 4.52 23.76 -8.89
N GLU A 245 3.48 23.20 -8.31
CA GLU A 245 2.27 22.81 -9.04
C GLU A 245 1.10 23.71 -8.62
N ILE A 246 0.69 24.63 -9.50
CA ILE A 246 -0.52 25.44 -9.31
C ILE A 246 -1.73 24.63 -9.73
N ARG A 247 -2.61 24.35 -8.78
CA ARG A 247 -3.82 23.56 -8.99
C ARG A 247 -5.06 24.33 -8.53
N ASP A 248 -6.25 23.76 -8.74
CA ASP A 248 -7.51 24.45 -8.46
C ASP A 248 -7.64 24.94 -7.00
N TYR A 249 -7.11 24.21 -6.06
CA TYR A 249 -7.28 24.46 -4.62
C TYR A 249 -6.09 25.14 -3.92
N GLY A 250 -4.93 25.27 -4.58
CA GLY A 250 -3.74 25.85 -3.97
C GLY A 250 -2.48 25.67 -4.79
N ALA A 251 -1.38 26.18 -4.27
CA ALA A 251 -0.04 25.92 -4.77
C ALA A 251 0.60 24.80 -3.94
N TYR A 252 1.23 23.87 -4.63
CA TYR A 252 1.91 22.71 -4.03
C TYR A 252 3.40 22.80 -4.34
N ILE A 253 4.21 22.89 -3.30
CA ILE A 253 5.65 23.06 -3.41
C ILE A 253 6.33 21.78 -2.93
N HIS A 254 7.20 21.23 -3.76
CA HIS A 254 7.92 20.00 -3.42
C HIS A 254 9.26 19.87 -4.13
N GLY A 255 10.10 18.97 -3.63
CA GLY A 255 11.36 18.57 -4.25
C GLY A 255 11.17 17.55 -5.40
N PRO A 256 12.24 16.86 -5.80
CA PRO A 256 12.17 15.81 -6.80
C PRO A 256 11.17 14.72 -6.44
N LYS A 257 10.46 14.20 -7.44
CA LYS A 257 9.55 13.06 -7.24
C LYS A 257 10.34 11.77 -7.02
N VAL A 258 9.96 11.01 -6.01
CA VAL A 258 10.52 9.68 -5.75
C VAL A 258 9.78 8.66 -6.61
N PRO A 259 10.48 7.77 -7.34
CA PRO A 259 9.83 6.69 -8.07
C PRO A 259 9.01 5.81 -7.14
N GLY A 260 7.77 5.51 -7.52
CA GLY A 260 6.91 4.56 -6.83
C GLY A 260 7.02 3.16 -7.42
N GLU A 261 6.31 2.21 -6.83
CA GLU A 261 6.33 0.82 -7.28
C GLU A 261 5.64 0.61 -8.64
N GLY A 262 4.79 1.52 -9.08
CA GLY A 262 4.03 1.37 -10.32
C GLY A 262 3.06 0.19 -10.30
N GLY A 263 2.64 -0.28 -11.48
CA GLY A 263 1.70 -1.39 -11.62
C GLY A 263 0.25 -1.03 -11.33
N LEU A 264 -0.52 -1.98 -10.80
CA LEU A 264 -1.95 -1.85 -10.53
C LEU A 264 -2.26 -2.09 -9.04
N PRO A 265 -3.30 -1.46 -8.48
CA PRO A 265 -3.72 -1.70 -7.10
C PRO A 265 -4.05 -3.17 -6.85
N VAL A 266 -3.55 -3.72 -5.75
CA VAL A 266 -3.76 -5.13 -5.38
C VAL A 266 -5.25 -5.43 -5.24
N GLY A 267 -5.69 -6.56 -5.79
CA GLY A 267 -7.08 -7.03 -5.77
C GLY A 267 -7.94 -6.54 -6.95
N THR A 268 -7.40 -5.71 -7.85
CA THR A 268 -8.14 -5.23 -9.04
C THR A 268 -8.15 -6.22 -10.20
N SER A 269 -7.23 -7.21 -10.20
CA SER A 269 -7.09 -8.22 -11.26
C SER A 269 -7.47 -9.64 -10.78
N GLY A 270 -8.20 -9.75 -9.68
CA GLY A 270 -8.63 -11.04 -9.12
C GLY A 270 -7.72 -11.53 -7.98
N ARG A 271 -7.79 -12.84 -7.70
CA ARG A 271 -7.06 -13.51 -6.61
C ARG A 271 -6.25 -14.67 -7.14
N ALA A 272 -5.13 -14.96 -6.49
CA ALA A 272 -4.31 -16.14 -6.81
C ALA A 272 -3.71 -16.74 -5.53
N LEU A 273 -3.38 -18.02 -5.61
CA LEU A 273 -2.67 -18.74 -4.56
C LEU A 273 -1.21 -18.94 -5.02
N ASN A 274 -0.27 -18.37 -4.26
CA ASN A 274 1.15 -18.48 -4.54
C ASN A 274 1.77 -19.65 -3.75
N MET A 275 2.41 -20.57 -4.44
CA MET A 275 3.16 -21.67 -3.81
C MET A 275 4.48 -21.11 -3.26
N LEU A 276 4.46 -20.72 -1.97
CA LEU A 276 5.61 -20.08 -1.33
C LEU A 276 6.57 -21.12 -0.78
N SER A 277 7.78 -21.12 -1.29
CA SER A 277 8.88 -21.98 -0.84
C SER A 277 9.95 -21.15 -0.12
N GLY A 278 10.97 -21.81 0.42
CA GLY A 278 12.15 -21.15 1.01
C GLY A 278 13.17 -20.66 -0.03
N GLY A 279 12.88 -20.79 -1.35
CA GLY A 279 13.73 -20.30 -2.43
C GLY A 279 13.51 -18.81 -2.73
N ILE A 280 14.32 -18.26 -3.65
CA ILE A 280 14.27 -16.84 -4.05
C ILE A 280 13.16 -16.55 -5.06
N ASP A 281 12.75 -17.51 -5.87
CA ASP A 281 11.83 -17.29 -6.99
C ASP A 281 10.39 -17.06 -6.53
N SER A 282 9.91 -17.83 -5.55
CA SER A 282 8.50 -17.77 -5.15
C SER A 282 8.08 -16.45 -4.49
N PRO A 283 8.90 -15.77 -3.64
CA PRO A 283 8.56 -14.43 -3.16
C PRO A 283 8.64 -13.37 -4.27
N VAL A 284 9.59 -13.51 -5.22
CA VAL A 284 9.67 -12.61 -6.39
C VAL A 284 8.45 -12.78 -7.30
N ALA A 285 7.99 -14.02 -7.52
CA ALA A 285 6.77 -14.29 -8.26
C ALA A 285 5.55 -13.63 -7.58
N ALA A 286 5.42 -13.76 -6.25
CA ALA A 286 4.38 -13.09 -5.47
C ALA A 286 4.39 -11.57 -5.68
N TYR A 287 5.56 -10.94 -5.54
CA TYR A 287 5.73 -9.50 -5.78
C TYR A 287 5.27 -9.09 -7.19
N ARG A 288 5.76 -9.81 -8.22
CA ARG A 288 5.43 -9.50 -9.62
C ARG A 288 3.95 -9.68 -9.95
N MET A 289 3.31 -10.72 -9.42
CA MET A 289 1.89 -10.96 -9.62
C MET A 289 1.02 -9.94 -8.88
N ALA A 290 1.38 -9.59 -7.64
CA ALA A 290 0.71 -8.53 -6.89
C ALA A 290 0.84 -7.17 -7.58
N LYS A 291 2.00 -6.85 -8.17
CA LYS A 291 2.23 -5.65 -8.96
C LYS A 291 1.29 -5.56 -10.19
N ARG A 292 0.80 -6.70 -10.70
CA ARG A 292 -0.23 -6.76 -11.76
C ARG A 292 -1.66 -6.72 -11.23
N GLY A 293 -1.85 -6.44 -9.93
CA GLY A 293 -3.14 -6.22 -9.30
C GLY A 293 -3.80 -7.48 -8.72
N LEU A 294 -3.10 -8.61 -8.61
CA LEU A 294 -3.63 -9.82 -7.99
C LEU A 294 -3.56 -9.73 -6.45
N ALA A 295 -4.66 -10.04 -5.78
CA ALA A 295 -4.64 -10.33 -4.35
C ALA A 295 -4.10 -11.74 -4.14
N LEU A 296 -3.10 -11.89 -3.27
CA LEU A 296 -2.40 -13.15 -3.08
C LEU A 296 -2.62 -13.72 -1.69
N ASP A 297 -2.91 -15.02 -1.66
CA ASP A 297 -2.69 -15.88 -0.52
C ASP A 297 -1.51 -16.83 -0.82
N HIS A 298 -0.89 -17.38 0.22
CA HIS A 298 0.28 -18.24 0.09
C HIS A 298 -0.02 -19.65 0.58
N ILE A 299 0.53 -20.65 -0.08
CA ILE A 299 0.50 -22.05 0.34
C ILE A 299 1.93 -22.60 0.43
N HIS A 300 2.24 -23.27 1.52
CA HIS A 300 3.51 -23.96 1.75
C HIS A 300 3.27 -25.41 2.08
N PHE A 301 3.94 -26.31 1.35
CA PHE A 301 3.91 -27.75 1.60
C PHE A 301 5.08 -28.12 2.51
N ALA A 302 4.77 -28.60 3.69
CA ALA A 302 5.75 -29.01 4.70
C ALA A 302 5.73 -30.51 4.90
N SER A 303 6.90 -31.16 4.83
CA SER A 303 7.06 -32.60 4.98
C SER A 303 7.98 -32.93 6.16
N PRO A 304 7.54 -32.80 7.42
CA PRO A 304 8.33 -33.26 8.54
C PRO A 304 8.43 -34.82 8.52
N PRO A 305 9.59 -35.42 8.87
CA PRO A 305 10.83 -34.78 9.37
C PRO A 305 11.74 -34.22 8.25
N TYR A 306 11.43 -34.39 6.97
CA TYR A 306 12.26 -33.96 5.82
C TYR A 306 12.34 -32.43 5.70
N THR A 307 11.29 -31.71 6.13
CA THR A 307 11.29 -30.25 6.22
C THR A 307 11.57 -29.83 7.66
N SER A 308 12.69 -29.14 7.88
CA SER A 308 13.06 -28.63 9.21
C SER A 308 12.15 -27.45 9.64
N GLU A 309 12.02 -27.24 10.96
CA GLU A 309 11.32 -26.08 11.50
C GLU A 309 11.96 -24.75 11.05
N ARG A 310 13.29 -24.71 10.85
CA ARG A 310 13.98 -23.53 10.30
C ARG A 310 13.51 -23.18 8.90
N ALA A 311 13.23 -24.19 8.04
CA ALA A 311 12.71 -23.97 6.71
C ALA A 311 11.31 -23.33 6.77
N LYS A 312 10.46 -23.80 7.67
CA LYS A 312 9.11 -23.25 7.91
C LYS A 312 9.15 -21.81 8.44
N LEU A 313 10.06 -21.52 9.39
CA LEU A 313 10.27 -20.15 9.87
C LEU A 313 10.76 -19.21 8.75
N LYS A 314 11.66 -19.68 7.88
CA LYS A 314 12.10 -18.93 6.70
C LYS A 314 10.95 -18.58 5.78
N VAL A 315 10.06 -19.53 5.48
CA VAL A 315 8.88 -19.30 4.65
C VAL A 315 7.95 -18.27 5.29
N LYS A 316 7.74 -18.36 6.61
CA LYS A 316 6.97 -17.36 7.36
C LYS A 316 7.59 -15.96 7.22
N ALA A 317 8.89 -15.82 7.38
CA ALA A 317 9.60 -14.56 7.22
C ALA A 317 9.47 -14.01 5.79
N LEU A 318 9.56 -14.87 4.75
CA LEU A 318 9.35 -14.48 3.36
C LEU A 318 7.92 -14.02 3.10
N ALA A 319 6.91 -14.68 3.69
CA ALA A 319 5.52 -14.24 3.60
C ALA A 319 5.32 -12.86 4.27
N GLN A 320 5.96 -12.60 5.40
CA GLN A 320 5.93 -11.29 6.06
C GLN A 320 6.56 -10.19 5.19
N LEU A 321 7.72 -10.46 4.60
CA LEU A 321 8.39 -9.51 3.71
C LEU A 321 7.55 -9.21 2.45
N THR A 322 6.96 -10.22 1.83
CA THR A 322 6.07 -10.01 0.67
C THR A 322 4.83 -9.22 1.04
N SER A 323 4.27 -9.41 2.26
CA SER A 323 3.06 -8.72 2.71
C SER A 323 3.23 -7.20 2.84
N ILE A 324 4.47 -6.71 2.95
CA ILE A 324 4.77 -5.27 2.93
C ILE A 324 4.26 -4.64 1.64
N TYR A 325 4.34 -5.35 0.52
CA TYR A 325 3.88 -4.90 -0.80
C TYR A 325 2.49 -5.41 -1.15
N THR A 326 2.25 -6.71 -0.95
CA THR A 326 1.00 -7.37 -1.37
C THR A 326 -0.19 -7.03 -0.49
N GLY A 327 0.05 -6.50 0.71
CA GLY A 327 -0.98 -6.29 1.72
C GLY A 327 -1.26 -7.54 2.56
N SER A 328 -2.43 -7.58 3.21
CA SER A 328 -2.83 -8.72 4.03
C SER A 328 -2.99 -9.99 3.18
N SER A 329 -2.32 -11.06 3.59
CA SER A 329 -2.38 -12.37 2.94
C SER A 329 -2.46 -13.48 3.99
N ASN A 330 -3.02 -14.64 3.61
CA ASN A 330 -3.00 -15.83 4.45
C ASN A 330 -1.84 -16.74 4.01
N LEU A 331 -1.20 -17.41 4.97
CA LEU A 331 -0.24 -18.46 4.70
C LEU A 331 -0.84 -19.80 5.15
N PHE A 332 -1.15 -20.66 4.19
CA PHE A 332 -1.61 -22.02 4.44
C PHE A 332 -0.40 -22.95 4.47
N VAL A 333 -0.24 -23.71 5.56
CA VAL A 333 0.79 -24.74 5.68
C VAL A 333 0.12 -26.10 5.57
N VAL A 334 0.45 -26.83 4.51
CA VAL A 334 -0.13 -28.15 4.22
C VAL A 334 0.87 -29.24 4.59
N PRO A 335 0.52 -30.19 5.49
CA PRO A 335 1.36 -31.35 5.76
C PRO A 335 1.37 -32.27 4.52
N TYR A 336 2.58 -32.50 4.01
CA TYR A 336 2.76 -33.20 2.74
C TYR A 336 3.59 -34.49 2.86
N THR A 337 3.95 -34.90 4.06
CA THR A 337 4.80 -36.09 4.32
C THR A 337 4.19 -37.36 3.74
N LYS A 338 2.91 -37.69 4.04
CA LYS A 338 2.25 -38.89 3.57
C LYS A 338 2.18 -38.99 2.04
N PRO A 339 1.72 -37.94 1.31
CA PRO A 339 1.77 -37.95 -0.15
C PRO A 339 3.18 -38.15 -0.72
N GLN A 340 4.17 -37.50 -0.11
CA GLN A 340 5.56 -37.64 -0.53
C GLN A 340 6.08 -39.06 -0.37
N GLU A 341 5.86 -39.67 0.78
CA GLU A 341 6.26 -41.09 1.04
C GLU A 341 5.52 -42.06 0.12
N TYR A 342 4.23 -41.87 -0.07
CA TYR A 342 3.45 -42.73 -0.99
C TYR A 342 4.01 -42.64 -2.43
N ILE A 343 4.34 -41.46 -2.93
CA ILE A 343 4.92 -41.29 -4.27
C ILE A 343 6.30 -41.97 -4.34
N ARG A 344 7.13 -41.79 -3.29
CA ARG A 344 8.47 -42.40 -3.22
C ARG A 344 8.39 -43.91 -3.28
N ASP A 345 7.43 -44.52 -2.56
CA ASP A 345 7.36 -45.97 -2.40
C ASP A 345 6.65 -46.68 -3.59
N ASN A 346 5.87 -45.92 -4.38
CA ASN A 346 5.05 -46.50 -5.45
C ASN A 346 5.35 -45.99 -6.87
N ALA A 347 6.27 -45.05 -7.02
CA ALA A 347 6.59 -44.45 -8.32
C ALA A 347 8.06 -44.70 -8.68
N PRO A 348 8.40 -44.82 -9.97
CA PRO A 348 9.78 -44.85 -10.43
C PRO A 348 10.50 -43.55 -10.04
N ASP A 349 11.77 -43.64 -9.62
CA ASP A 349 12.58 -42.51 -9.18
C ASP A 349 12.61 -41.35 -10.19
N VAL A 350 12.65 -41.69 -11.49
CA VAL A 350 12.65 -40.72 -12.59
C VAL A 350 11.40 -39.82 -12.58
N LEU A 351 10.26 -40.37 -12.12
CA LEU A 351 8.99 -39.65 -12.09
C LEU A 351 8.70 -39.00 -10.74
N PHE A 352 9.48 -39.26 -9.70
CA PHE A 352 9.22 -38.76 -8.35
C PHE A 352 8.99 -37.26 -8.30
N THR A 353 9.92 -36.45 -8.84
CA THR A 353 9.83 -34.99 -8.80
C THR A 353 8.62 -34.48 -9.60
N VAL A 354 8.29 -35.08 -10.74
CA VAL A 354 7.18 -34.69 -11.58
C VAL A 354 5.84 -34.98 -10.88
N LEU A 355 5.70 -36.14 -10.29
CA LEU A 355 4.49 -36.55 -9.56
C LEU A 355 4.30 -35.70 -8.29
N MET A 356 5.38 -35.42 -7.57
CA MET A 356 5.37 -34.47 -6.44
C MET A 356 4.80 -33.10 -6.83
N ARG A 357 5.35 -32.50 -7.88
CA ARG A 357 4.89 -31.18 -8.36
C ARG A 357 3.44 -31.23 -8.83
N ARG A 358 3.06 -32.27 -9.55
CA ARG A 358 1.69 -32.42 -10.04
C ARG A 358 0.66 -32.60 -8.93
N SER A 359 1.02 -33.29 -7.86
CA SER A 359 0.12 -33.52 -6.72
C SER A 359 0.00 -32.28 -5.80
N MET A 360 0.93 -31.32 -5.90
CA MET A 360 0.86 -30.03 -5.21
C MET A 360 -0.02 -29.02 -5.96
N MET A 361 -0.26 -29.19 -7.26
CA MET A 361 -1.09 -28.33 -8.11
C MET A 361 -2.56 -28.74 -8.07
#